data_9f945129426b49831af2874d93dbee8a
#
_entry.id   9f945129426b49831af2874d93dbee8a
#
_cell.length_a   1.000
_cell.length_b   1.000
_cell.length_c   1.000
_cell.angle_alpha   90.00
_cell.angle_beta   90.00
_cell.angle_gamma   90.00
#
_symmetry.space_group_name_H-M   'P 1'
#
loop_
_entity.id
_entity.type
_entity.pdbx_description
1 polymer ?
#
loop_
_entity_poly.entity_id
_entity_poly.type
_entity_poly.pdbx_seq_one_letter_code
_entity_poly.pdbx_strand_id
1 'polypeptide(L)'
;TDELGQISRGSITNSIFEMQNIGHSTLIIRKAEANEKAVKLTFPKSIKPGAKFNVTEKINTAGMSAGEKVFTILLITNSPDRPLVNMFITCNLK
;
A
#
# COMPACT_ATOMS: atom_id res chain seq x y z
N THR A 1 -1.62 -4.76 -8.15
CA THR A 1 -1.44 -5.90 -7.23
C THR A 1 0.04 -6.24 -7.13
N ASP A 2 0.51 -6.41 -5.92
CA ASP A 2 1.88 -6.87 -5.66
C ASP A 2 1.84 -8.29 -5.11
N GLU A 3 2.46 -9.23 -5.82
CA GLU A 3 2.51 -10.63 -5.44
C GLU A 3 3.86 -10.93 -4.78
N LEU A 4 3.84 -11.16 -3.47
CA LEU A 4 5.05 -11.40 -2.70
C LEU A 4 5.48 -12.87 -2.69
N GLY A 5 4.62 -13.78 -3.16
CA GLY A 5 4.89 -15.19 -3.16
C GLY A 5 4.86 -15.80 -1.77
N GLN A 6 5.78 -16.73 -1.51
CA GLN A 6 5.85 -17.42 -0.21
C GLN A 6 6.69 -16.64 0.79
N ILE A 7 6.15 -16.45 1.99
CA ILE A 7 6.80 -15.71 3.08
C ILE A 7 6.74 -16.56 4.34
N SER A 8 7.83 -16.56 5.10
CA SER A 8 7.87 -17.24 6.39
C SER A 8 7.05 -16.47 7.43
N ARG A 9 6.21 -17.17 8.18
CA ARG A 9 5.45 -16.57 9.27
C ARG A 9 6.41 -16.01 10.33
N GLY A 10 6.01 -14.88 10.94
CA GLY A 10 6.80 -14.21 11.96
C GLY A 10 7.82 -13.23 11.39
N SER A 11 8.01 -13.22 10.07
CA SER A 11 8.92 -12.26 9.44
C SER A 11 8.23 -10.93 9.21
N ILE A 12 9.04 -9.87 9.05
CA ILE A 12 8.59 -8.56 8.61
C ILE A 12 8.97 -8.42 7.15
N THR A 13 8.00 -8.12 6.30
CA THR A 13 8.25 -7.94 4.88
C THR A 13 7.76 -6.56 4.43
N ASN A 14 8.38 -6.06 3.37
CA ASN A 14 8.04 -4.75 2.82
C ASN A 14 7.55 -4.89 1.38
N SER A 15 6.59 -4.06 1.02
CA SER A 15 6.10 -3.92 -0.35
C SER A 15 6.15 -2.45 -0.72
N ILE A 16 6.44 -2.15 -1.98
CA ILE A 16 6.52 -0.78 -2.47
C ILE A 16 5.69 -0.66 -3.74
N PHE A 17 4.74 0.29 -3.73
CA PHE A 17 4.03 0.70 -4.93
C PHE A 17 4.62 2.01 -5.43
N GLU A 18 5.17 1.99 -6.64
CA GLU A 18 5.66 3.20 -7.30
C GLU A 18 4.52 3.82 -8.10
N MET A 19 4.25 5.10 -7.85
CA MET A 19 3.13 5.82 -8.44
C MET A 19 3.61 7.15 -9.00
N GLN A 20 2.79 7.79 -9.83
CA GLN A 20 3.08 9.09 -10.39
C GLN A 20 1.83 9.96 -10.39
N ASN A 21 2.00 11.23 -10.04
CA ASN A 21 0.94 12.22 -10.19
C ASN A 21 0.90 12.70 -11.65
N ILE A 22 -0.01 12.16 -12.44
CA ILE A 22 -0.16 12.52 -13.85
C ILE A 22 -1.11 13.69 -14.07
N GLY A 23 -1.67 14.27 -13.00
CA GLY A 23 -2.55 15.42 -13.08
C GLY A 23 -1.80 16.72 -13.24
N HIS A 24 -2.53 17.82 -13.25
CA HIS A 24 -2.00 19.18 -13.42
C HIS A 24 -1.95 19.96 -12.10
N SER A 25 -2.42 19.36 -11.02
CA SER A 25 -2.45 19.96 -9.69
C SER A 25 -1.72 19.08 -8.69
N THR A 26 -1.33 19.66 -7.57
CA THR A 26 -0.75 18.92 -6.46
C THR A 26 -1.72 17.85 -5.97
N LEU A 27 -1.25 16.61 -5.91
CA LEU A 27 -2.00 15.50 -5.34
C LEU A 27 -1.81 15.48 -3.83
N ILE A 28 -2.90 15.42 -3.09
CA ILE A 28 -2.86 15.32 -1.63
C ILE A 28 -3.47 13.98 -1.24
N ILE A 29 -2.71 13.17 -0.50
CA ILE A 29 -3.20 11.94 0.08
C ILE A 29 -3.74 12.29 1.46
N ARG A 30 -5.06 12.25 1.61
CA ARG A 30 -5.75 12.66 2.84
C ARG A 30 -5.67 11.58 3.90
N LYS A 31 -5.75 10.32 3.49
CA LYS A 31 -5.77 9.19 4.39
C LYS A 31 -5.33 7.92 3.66
N ALA A 32 -4.69 7.02 4.38
CA ALA A 32 -4.38 5.68 3.89
C ALA A 32 -4.81 4.66 4.93
N GLU A 33 -5.49 3.63 4.49
CA GLU A 33 -5.99 2.56 5.37
C GLU A 33 -5.60 1.20 4.82
N ALA A 34 -5.28 0.27 5.73
CA ALA A 34 -5.09 -1.13 5.40
C ALA A 34 -6.14 -1.96 6.14
N ASN A 35 -6.52 -3.09 5.57
CA ASN A 35 -7.51 -3.99 6.17
C ASN A 35 -6.96 -4.75 7.39
N GLU A 36 -5.65 -4.70 7.62
CA GLU A 36 -4.98 -5.38 8.74
C GLU A 36 -4.14 -4.40 9.54
N LYS A 37 -4.24 -4.46 10.86
CA LYS A 37 -3.45 -3.61 11.77
C LYS A 37 -1.94 -3.87 11.66
N ALA A 38 -1.57 -5.07 11.22
CA ALA A 38 -0.17 -5.47 11.06
C ALA A 38 0.52 -4.80 9.87
N VAL A 39 -0.22 -4.10 9.01
CA VAL A 39 0.32 -3.38 7.87
C VAL A 39 0.48 -1.91 8.23
N LYS A 40 1.72 -1.43 8.21
CA LYS A 40 2.03 -0.01 8.42
C LYS A 40 2.33 0.63 7.08
N LEU A 41 1.76 1.80 6.86
CA LEU A 41 1.86 2.53 5.61
C LEU A 41 2.74 3.75 5.77
N THR A 42 3.61 3.96 4.78
CA THR A 42 4.43 5.18 4.67
C THR A 42 4.22 5.77 3.29
N PHE A 43 3.83 7.03 3.25
CA PHE A 43 3.53 7.72 2.00
C PHE A 43 3.72 9.22 2.17
N PRO A 44 4.04 9.95 1.08
CA PRO A 44 4.08 11.41 1.13
C PRO A 44 2.66 11.96 1.14
N LYS A 45 2.45 13.05 1.87
CA LYS A 45 1.13 13.69 1.91
C LYS A 45 0.83 14.51 0.67
N SER A 46 1.85 15.08 0.05
CA SER A 46 1.71 16.03 -1.04
C SER A 46 2.68 15.69 -2.16
N ILE A 47 2.18 15.57 -3.36
CA ILE A 47 2.96 15.21 -4.55
C ILE A 47 2.72 16.24 -5.63
N LYS A 48 3.79 16.87 -6.10
CA LYS A 48 3.74 17.85 -7.18
C LYS A 48 3.28 17.22 -8.49
N PRO A 49 2.66 17.98 -9.41
CA PRO A 49 2.32 17.46 -10.73
C PRO A 49 3.53 16.88 -11.44
N GLY A 50 3.37 15.70 -12.02
CA GLY A 50 4.43 14.98 -12.73
C GLY A 50 5.41 14.21 -11.85
N ALA A 51 5.38 14.41 -10.53
CA ALA A 51 6.31 13.74 -9.63
C ALA A 51 5.95 12.28 -9.40
N LYS A 52 6.97 11.45 -9.25
CA LYS A 52 6.80 10.06 -8.83
C LYS A 52 6.91 9.97 -7.31
N PHE A 53 6.23 8.99 -6.75
CA PHE A 53 6.27 8.75 -5.31
C PHE A 53 6.06 7.26 -5.01
N ASN A 54 6.46 6.87 -3.81
CA ASN A 54 6.29 5.49 -3.35
C ASN A 54 5.32 5.44 -2.18
N VAL A 55 4.46 4.42 -2.20
CA VAL A 55 3.68 4.02 -1.04
C VAL A 55 4.29 2.72 -0.55
N THR A 56 4.83 2.74 0.65
CA THR A 56 5.55 1.61 1.23
C THR A 56 4.70 0.96 2.31
N GLU A 57 4.56 -0.35 2.25
CA GLU A 57 3.84 -1.15 3.23
C GLU A 57 4.83 -2.03 3.98
N LYS A 58 4.80 -1.93 5.30
CA LYS A 58 5.58 -2.80 6.19
C LYS A 58 4.61 -3.78 6.85
N ILE A 59 4.74 -5.05 6.53
CA ILE A 59 3.83 -6.10 6.97
C ILE A 59 4.53 -6.96 8.03
N ASN A 60 3.97 -6.97 9.24
CA ASN A 60 4.44 -7.84 10.31
C ASN A 60 3.55 -9.07 10.34
N THR A 61 4.10 -10.24 9.97
CA THR A 61 3.34 -11.48 9.87
C THR A 61 3.31 -12.27 11.18
N ALA A 62 3.92 -11.76 12.25
CA ALA A 62 3.85 -12.39 13.56
C ALA A 62 2.40 -12.51 14.03
N GLY A 63 2.03 -13.68 14.50
CA GLY A 63 0.66 -13.94 14.97
C GLY A 63 -0.34 -14.26 13.88
N MET A 64 0.06 -14.24 12.61
CA MET A 64 -0.83 -14.63 11.51
C MET A 64 -0.80 -16.14 11.30
N SER A 65 -1.92 -16.70 10.86
CA SER A 65 -1.99 -18.12 10.49
C SER A 65 -1.36 -18.37 9.12
N ALA A 66 -0.97 -19.62 8.86
CA ALA A 66 -0.48 -20.03 7.55
C ALA A 66 -1.59 -19.95 6.50
N GLY A 67 -1.20 -19.80 5.24
CA GLY A 67 -2.10 -19.81 4.10
C GLY A 67 -2.02 -18.54 3.28
N GLU A 68 -2.88 -18.43 2.29
CA GLU A 68 -2.95 -17.28 1.42
C GLU A 68 -3.50 -16.06 2.17
N LYS A 69 -2.86 -14.91 1.96
CA LYS A 69 -3.28 -13.63 2.53
C LYS A 69 -3.43 -12.60 1.44
N VAL A 70 -4.46 -11.77 1.57
CA VAL A 70 -4.68 -10.61 0.72
C VAL A 70 -4.78 -9.38 1.62
N PHE A 71 -3.88 -8.44 1.40
CA PHE A 71 -3.91 -7.15 2.11
C PHE A 71 -4.45 -6.10 1.16
N THR A 72 -5.46 -5.40 1.59
CA THR A 72 -6.09 -4.32 0.82
C THR A 72 -5.70 -2.98 1.40
N ILE A 73 -5.24 -2.08 0.56
CA ILE A 73 -4.84 -0.74 0.96
C ILE A 73 -5.70 0.26 0.19
N LEU A 74 -6.28 1.19 0.92
CA LEU A 74 -7.10 2.26 0.35
C LEU A 74 -6.42 3.60 0.58
N LEU A 75 -6.16 4.32 -0.51
CA LEU A 75 -5.72 5.71 -0.44
C LEU A 75 -6.90 6.63 -0.75
N ILE A 76 -7.10 7.62 0.09
CA ILE A 76 -8.11 8.67 -0.11
C ILE A 76 -7.36 9.95 -0.48
N THR A 77 -7.65 10.47 -1.68
CA THR A 77 -6.93 11.61 -2.27
C THR A 77 -7.88 12.74 -2.63
N ASN A 78 -7.30 13.87 -3.03
CA ASN A 78 -8.05 15.01 -3.53
C ASN A 78 -8.24 14.98 -5.06
N SER A 79 -7.86 13.88 -5.72
CA SER A 79 -8.03 13.76 -7.17
C SER A 79 -9.52 13.75 -7.53
N PRO A 80 -9.98 14.60 -8.46
CA PRO A 80 -11.38 14.57 -8.87
C PRO A 80 -11.76 13.33 -9.66
N ASP A 81 -10.79 12.73 -10.37
CA ASP A 81 -11.04 11.55 -11.20
C ASP A 81 -10.92 10.24 -10.40
N ARG A 82 -10.01 10.21 -9.45
CA ARG A 82 -9.72 9.01 -8.65
C ARG A 82 -9.51 9.36 -7.18
N PRO A 83 -10.59 9.75 -6.48
CA PRO A 83 -10.47 10.08 -5.06
C PRO A 83 -10.14 8.87 -4.19
N LEU A 84 -10.48 7.66 -4.64
CA LEU A 84 -10.20 6.42 -3.94
C LEU A 84 -9.33 5.53 -4.80
N VAL A 85 -8.18 5.10 -4.27
CA VAL A 85 -7.27 4.19 -4.95
C VAL A 85 -7.09 2.94 -4.11
N ASN A 86 -7.47 1.79 -4.67
CA ASN A 86 -7.30 0.50 -4.02
C ASN A 86 -6.04 -0.19 -4.53
N MET A 87 -5.27 -0.75 -3.60
CA MET A 87 -4.10 -1.55 -3.91
C MET A 87 -4.18 -2.87 -3.18
N PHE A 88 -3.66 -3.92 -3.80
CA PHE A 88 -3.73 -5.27 -3.23
C PHE A 88 -2.33 -5.88 -3.14
N ILE A 89 -2.05 -6.53 -2.03
CA ILE A 89 -0.83 -7.30 -1.81
C ILE A 89 -1.25 -8.73 -1.50
N THR A 90 -0.70 -9.68 -2.23
CA THR A 90 -0.96 -11.10 -1.99
C THR A 90 0.31 -11.82 -1.56
N CYS A 91 0.17 -12.76 -0.67
CA CYS A 91 1.27 -13.63 -0.25
C CYS A 91 0.73 -14.95 0.28
N ASN A 92 1.62 -15.92 0.40
CA ASN A 92 1.32 -17.21 1.01
C ASN A 92 2.24 -17.39 2.22
N LEU A 93 1.66 -17.44 3.42
CA LEU A 93 2.42 -17.64 4.65
C LEU A 93 2.62 -19.12 4.91
N LYS A 94 3.86 -19.51 5.08
CA LYS A 94 4.23 -20.89 5.41
C LYS A 94 4.10 -21.23 6.87
#